data_8e5b1625bc044bd418c2309e049822fa
#
_entry.id   8e5b1625bc044bd418c2309e049822fa
#
_cell.length_a   1.000
_cell.length_b   1.000
_cell.length_c   1.000
_cell.angle_alpha   90.00
_cell.angle_beta   90.00
_cell.angle_gamma   90.00
#
_symmetry.space_group_name_H-M   'P 1'
#
loop_
_entity.id
_entity.type
_entity.pdbx_description
1 polymer ?
#
loop_
_entity_poly.entity_id
_entity_poly.type
_entity_poly.pdbx_seq_one_letter_code
_entity_poly.pdbx_strand_id
1 'polypeptide(L)'
;DLHYPLRRQRQMCIRDSLSESENVQSILKQMKEQGKYIGAICAAPLALHTADVLNEEFTCYPSIENQIRLDGYHQEQSTVIDGKVMTSQGVGTAIDFALKIVRQLQGESSFKALKESILA
;
A
#
# COMPACT_ATOMS: atom_id res chain seq x y z
N ASP A 1 20.78 -12.65 14.19
CA ASP A 1 19.75 -13.62 13.92
C ASP A 1 19.80 -14.10 12.47
N LEU A 2 19.99 -15.39 12.29
CA LEU A 2 20.11 -16.00 10.97
C LEU A 2 18.80 -15.96 10.19
N HIS A 3 17.66 -15.86 10.87
CA HIS A 3 16.35 -15.85 10.22
C HIS A 3 16.01 -14.49 9.61
N TYR A 4 16.56 -13.40 10.12
CA TYR A 4 16.24 -12.07 9.65
C TYR A 4 16.62 -11.84 8.18
N PRO A 5 17.86 -12.17 7.74
CA PRO A 5 18.21 -12.01 6.32
C PRO A 5 17.37 -12.87 5.39
N LEU A 6 16.99 -14.09 5.82
CA LEU A 6 16.14 -14.97 5.02
C LEU A 6 14.73 -14.41 4.88
N ARG A 7 14.18 -13.83 5.95
CA ARG A 7 12.87 -13.17 5.90
C ARG A 7 12.88 -11.98 4.96
N ARG A 8 13.92 -11.16 5.04
CA ARG A 8 14.06 -9.99 4.16
C ARG A 8 14.15 -10.41 2.69
N GLN A 9 14.93 -11.45 2.40
CA GLN A 9 15.06 -12.01 1.07
C GLN A 9 13.71 -12.51 0.55
N ARG A 10 12.95 -13.21 1.40
CA ARG A 10 11.64 -13.73 1.05
C ARG A 10 10.65 -12.61 0.75
N GLN A 11 10.65 -11.53 1.54
CA GLN A 11 9.80 -10.37 1.30
C GLN A 11 10.12 -9.71 -0.03
N MET A 12 11.39 -9.58 -0.36
CA MET A 12 11.80 -9.02 -1.65
C MET A 12 11.37 -9.90 -2.81
N CYS A 13 11.49 -11.22 -2.67
CA CYS A 13 11.03 -12.18 -3.69
C CYS A 13 9.51 -12.11 -3.87
N ILE A 14 8.75 -12.01 -2.79
CA ILE A 14 7.29 -11.87 -2.85
C ILE A 14 6.91 -10.60 -3.59
N ARG A 15 7.56 -9.47 -3.28
CA ARG A 15 7.34 -8.20 -3.95
C ARG A 15 7.59 -8.32 -5.45
N ASP A 16 8.73 -8.89 -5.84
CA ASP A 16 9.09 -9.06 -7.24
C ASP A 16 8.10 -9.99 -7.95
N SER A 17 7.71 -11.08 -7.29
CA SER A 17 6.70 -12.00 -7.81
C SER A 17 5.35 -11.31 -8.02
N LEU A 18 4.91 -10.47 -7.07
CA LEU A 18 3.66 -9.72 -7.19
C LEU A 18 3.72 -8.72 -8.35
N SER A 19 4.83 -7.98 -8.48
CA SER A 19 4.93 -6.97 -9.53
C SER A 19 5.04 -7.59 -10.93
N GLU A 20 5.59 -8.80 -11.04
CA GLU A 20 5.74 -9.50 -12.31
C GLU A 20 4.58 -10.44 -12.64
N SER A 21 3.69 -10.72 -11.68
CA SER A 21 2.59 -11.67 -11.88
C SER A 21 1.50 -11.08 -12.77
N GLU A 22 1.23 -11.74 -13.89
CA GLU A 22 0.14 -11.36 -14.78
C GLU A 22 -1.23 -11.51 -14.11
N ASN A 23 -1.39 -12.52 -13.26
CA ASN A 23 -2.64 -12.74 -12.52
C ASN A 23 -2.92 -11.60 -11.56
N VAL A 24 -1.92 -11.15 -10.82
CA VAL A 24 -2.05 -10.01 -9.89
C VAL A 24 -2.38 -8.75 -10.67
N GLN A 25 -1.68 -8.49 -11.76
CA GLN A 25 -1.94 -7.32 -12.62
C GLN A 25 -3.35 -7.33 -13.17
N SER A 26 -3.82 -8.49 -13.62
CA SER A 26 -5.18 -8.64 -14.15
C SER A 26 -6.23 -8.35 -13.09
N ILE A 27 -6.05 -8.88 -11.87
CA ILE A 27 -6.97 -8.63 -10.76
C ILE A 27 -7.00 -7.14 -10.39
N LEU A 28 -5.83 -6.50 -10.33
CA LEU A 28 -5.74 -5.08 -10.01
C LEU A 28 -6.46 -4.22 -11.04
N LYS A 29 -6.29 -4.52 -12.31
CA LYS A 29 -6.97 -3.80 -13.40
C LYS A 29 -8.50 -3.97 -13.30
N GLN A 30 -8.96 -5.19 -13.02
CA GLN A 30 -10.39 -5.46 -12.83
C GLN A 30 -10.96 -4.69 -11.64
N MET A 31 -10.24 -4.65 -10.53
CA MET A 31 -10.65 -3.91 -9.34
C MET A 31 -10.79 -2.42 -9.64
N LYS A 32 -9.83 -1.85 -10.35
CA LYS A 32 -9.88 -0.45 -10.73
C LYS A 32 -11.07 -0.15 -11.64
N GLU A 33 -11.30 -0.98 -12.66
CA GLU A 33 -12.41 -0.83 -13.59
C GLU A 33 -13.76 -0.91 -12.89
N GLN A 34 -13.87 -1.77 -11.86
CA GLN A 34 -15.10 -1.92 -11.08
C GLN A 34 -15.25 -0.86 -10.00
N GLY A 35 -14.32 0.07 -9.87
CA GLY A 35 -14.38 1.12 -8.88
C GLY A 35 -14.20 0.63 -7.44
N LYS A 36 -13.44 -0.43 -7.23
CA LYS A 36 -13.20 -1.00 -5.91
C LYS A 36 -11.96 -0.41 -5.27
N TYR A 37 -11.88 -0.51 -3.95
CA TYR A 37 -10.72 -0.02 -3.19
C TYR A 37 -9.52 -0.94 -3.41
N ILE A 38 -8.34 -0.31 -3.54
CA ILE A 38 -7.06 -1.00 -3.68
C ILE A 38 -6.12 -0.43 -2.63
N GLY A 39 -5.45 -1.31 -1.88
CA GLY A 39 -4.48 -0.91 -0.87
C GLY A 39 -3.15 -1.60 -1.08
N ALA A 40 -2.06 -0.88 -0.83
CA ALA A 40 -0.71 -1.42 -0.94
C ALA A 40 0.21 -0.75 0.08
N ILE A 41 1.09 -1.53 0.66
CA ILE A 41 2.02 -1.05 1.70
C ILE A 41 3.45 -1.46 1.35
N CYS A 42 4.42 -0.68 1.84
CA CYS A 42 5.84 -0.94 1.72
C CYS A 42 6.30 -0.88 0.26
N ALA A 43 6.71 -2.00 -0.31
CA ALA A 43 7.16 -2.09 -1.70
C ALA A 43 6.02 -2.47 -2.67
N ALA A 44 4.86 -2.86 -2.15
CA ALA A 44 3.73 -3.29 -2.98
C ALA A 44 3.17 -2.22 -3.92
N PRO A 45 3.26 -0.90 -3.64
CA PRO A 45 2.87 0.11 -4.62
C PRO A 45 3.56 -0.04 -5.99
N LEU A 46 4.72 -0.68 -6.03
CA LEU A 46 5.37 -1.00 -7.31
C LEU A 46 4.50 -1.91 -8.17
N ALA A 47 3.80 -2.87 -7.57
CA ALA A 47 2.88 -3.75 -8.29
C ALA A 47 1.70 -2.95 -8.86
N LEU A 48 1.21 -1.96 -8.13
CA LEU A 48 0.15 -1.08 -8.63
C LEU A 48 0.62 -0.25 -9.82
N HIS A 49 1.84 0.24 -9.76
CA HIS A 49 2.44 0.97 -10.88
C HIS A 49 2.59 0.06 -12.11
N THR A 50 3.09 -1.16 -11.92
CA THR A 50 3.27 -2.12 -13.02
C THR A 50 1.94 -2.46 -13.69
N ALA A 51 0.87 -2.57 -12.90
CA ALA A 51 -0.47 -2.84 -13.42
C ALA A 51 -1.18 -1.57 -13.95
N ASP A 52 -0.55 -0.41 -13.83
CA ASP A 52 -1.09 0.88 -14.26
C ASP A 52 -2.40 1.23 -13.54
N VAL A 53 -2.47 0.90 -12.26
CA VAL A 53 -3.64 1.23 -11.42
C VAL A 53 -3.32 2.23 -10.32
N LEU A 54 -2.06 2.66 -10.20
CA LEU A 54 -1.65 3.66 -9.22
C LEU A 54 -2.16 5.03 -9.66
N ASN A 55 -2.80 5.76 -8.74
CA ASN A 55 -3.28 7.10 -9.01
C ASN A 55 -2.15 8.14 -8.91
N GLU A 56 -2.48 9.43 -9.04
CA GLU A 56 -1.47 10.49 -9.11
C GLU A 56 -0.66 10.61 -7.82
N GLU A 57 -1.34 10.54 -6.67
CA GLU A 57 -0.72 10.69 -5.36
C GLU A 57 -0.50 9.35 -4.69
N PHE A 58 0.68 9.15 -4.11
CA PHE A 58 1.00 7.87 -3.48
C PHE A 58 2.14 8.01 -2.48
N THR A 59 2.35 6.98 -1.67
CA THR A 59 3.57 6.81 -0.90
C THR A 59 4.00 5.34 -0.97
N CYS A 60 5.21 5.05 -0.53
CA CYS A 60 5.77 3.70 -0.57
C CYS A 60 6.97 3.62 0.38
N TYR A 61 7.56 2.44 0.49
CA TYR A 61 8.81 2.30 1.23
C TYR A 61 9.90 3.16 0.59
N PRO A 62 10.69 3.89 1.38
CA PRO A 62 11.75 4.76 0.83
C PRO A 62 12.66 4.00 -0.14
N SER A 63 12.95 4.61 -1.26
CA SER A 63 13.70 4.13 -2.41
C SER A 63 12.87 3.41 -3.48
N ILE A 64 11.70 2.89 -3.16
CA ILE A 64 10.83 2.22 -4.15
C ILE A 64 10.31 3.23 -5.18
N GLU A 65 10.13 4.50 -4.80
CA GLU A 65 9.70 5.57 -5.71
C GLU A 65 10.64 5.72 -6.90
N ASN A 66 11.90 5.32 -6.78
CA ASN A 66 12.84 5.35 -7.90
C ASN A 66 12.45 4.38 -9.02
N GLN A 67 11.70 3.33 -8.69
CA GLN A 67 11.20 2.36 -9.66
C GLN A 67 9.78 2.70 -10.13
N ILE A 68 9.15 3.71 -9.54
CA ILE A 68 7.81 4.17 -9.90
C ILE A 68 7.92 5.53 -10.58
N ARG A 69 7.99 6.59 -9.80
CA ARG A 69 8.19 7.96 -10.26
C ARG A 69 8.32 8.88 -9.05
N LEU A 70 8.79 10.11 -9.26
CA LEU A 70 8.87 11.10 -8.19
C LEU A 70 7.62 11.99 -8.11
N ASP A 71 6.92 12.18 -9.23
CA ASP A 71 5.69 12.98 -9.27
C ASP A 71 4.60 12.29 -8.44
N GLY A 72 4.01 13.05 -7.51
CA GLY A 72 2.95 12.55 -6.66
C GLY A 72 3.41 11.71 -5.47
N TYR A 73 4.71 11.52 -5.31
CA TYR A 73 5.26 10.78 -4.17
C TYR A 73 5.31 11.66 -2.93
N HIS A 74 4.71 11.18 -1.83
CA HIS A 74 4.65 11.89 -0.56
C HIS A 74 5.50 11.20 0.50
N GLN A 75 6.76 11.57 0.58
CA GLN A 75 7.70 11.01 1.54
C GLN A 75 7.31 11.33 2.99
N GLU A 76 6.68 12.47 3.22
CA GLU A 76 6.32 12.96 4.54
C GLU A 76 5.03 12.36 5.11
N GLN A 77 4.28 11.62 4.30
CA GLN A 77 3.00 11.03 4.74
C GLN A 77 3.15 9.54 4.94
N SER A 78 2.69 9.07 6.09
CA SER A 78 2.71 7.63 6.40
C SER A 78 1.73 6.84 5.54
N THR A 79 0.59 7.46 5.19
CA THR A 79 -0.44 6.85 4.34
C THR A 79 -0.99 7.93 3.41
N VAL A 80 -1.15 7.59 2.14
CA VAL A 80 -1.73 8.47 1.13
C VAL A 80 -2.98 7.80 0.55
N ILE A 81 -4.07 8.54 0.51
CA ILE A 81 -5.32 8.09 -0.10
C ILE A 81 -5.60 9.01 -1.28
N ASP A 82 -5.68 8.44 -2.47
CA ASP A 82 -6.04 9.15 -3.69
C ASP A 82 -7.15 8.38 -4.38
N GLY A 83 -8.36 8.90 -4.26
CA GLY A 83 -9.54 8.21 -4.73
C GLY A 83 -9.75 6.91 -3.97
N LYS A 84 -9.72 5.79 -4.67
CA LYS A 84 -9.89 4.45 -4.07
C LYS A 84 -8.57 3.67 -3.99
N VAL A 85 -7.45 4.34 -4.20
CA VAL A 85 -6.12 3.73 -4.05
C VAL A 85 -5.47 4.27 -2.79
N MET A 86 -5.10 3.37 -1.90
CA MET A 86 -4.49 3.70 -0.61
C MET A 86 -3.11 3.07 -0.54
N THR A 87 -2.11 3.88 -0.23
CA THR A 87 -0.72 3.42 -0.13
C THR A 87 -0.12 3.82 1.21
N SER A 88 0.83 3.04 1.71
CA SER A 88 1.51 3.31 2.97
C SER A 88 2.97 2.88 2.90
N GLN A 89 3.79 3.39 3.83
CA GLN A 89 5.24 3.28 3.73
C GLN A 89 5.81 1.93 4.15
N GLY A 90 5.34 1.34 5.24
CA GLY A 90 5.95 0.11 5.70
C GLY A 90 5.42 -0.38 7.04
N VAL A 91 6.18 -1.26 7.67
CA VAL A 91 5.77 -1.91 8.93
C VAL A 91 5.42 -0.90 10.01
N GLY A 92 6.21 0.15 10.15
CA GLY A 92 5.97 1.19 11.18
C GLY A 92 4.71 2.00 10.96
N THR A 93 4.13 1.98 9.76
CA THR A 93 2.91 2.71 9.42
C THR A 93 1.70 1.79 9.26
N ALA A 94 1.84 0.49 9.54
CA ALA A 94 0.79 -0.49 9.29
C ALA A 94 -0.49 -0.21 10.07
N ILE A 95 -0.37 0.21 11.33
CA ILE A 95 -1.53 0.53 12.16
C ILE A 95 -2.27 1.75 11.60
N ASP A 96 -1.53 2.80 11.25
CA ASP A 96 -2.11 3.99 10.62
C ASP A 96 -2.82 3.63 9.31
N PHE A 97 -2.20 2.78 8.50
CA PHE A 97 -2.77 2.30 7.24
C PHE A 97 -4.09 1.56 7.49
N ALA A 98 -4.10 0.62 8.44
CA ALA A 98 -5.29 -0.14 8.78
C ALA A 98 -6.42 0.77 9.28
N LEU A 99 -6.11 1.74 10.13
CA LEU A 99 -7.09 2.70 10.62
C LEU A 99 -7.69 3.56 9.50
N LYS A 100 -6.85 3.98 8.54
CA LYS A 100 -7.33 4.75 7.39
C LYS A 100 -8.25 3.92 6.51
N ILE A 101 -7.96 2.62 6.34
CA ILE A 101 -8.83 1.70 5.60
C ILE A 101 -10.19 1.61 6.29
N VAL A 102 -10.21 1.46 7.61
CA VAL A 102 -11.46 1.40 8.38
C VAL A 102 -12.27 2.68 8.18
N ARG A 103 -11.61 3.84 8.24
CA ARG A 103 -12.28 5.13 8.03
C ARG A 103 -12.94 5.19 6.65
N GLN A 104 -12.23 4.75 5.61
CA GLN A 104 -12.74 4.79 4.25
C GLN A 104 -13.92 3.84 4.02
N LEU A 105 -13.88 2.67 4.65
CA LEU A 105 -14.89 1.64 4.42
C LEU A 105 -16.08 1.72 5.38
N GLN A 106 -15.88 2.16 6.62
CA GLN A 106 -16.89 2.12 7.66
C GLN A 106 -17.19 3.47 8.32
N GLY A 107 -16.45 4.51 7.97
CA GLY A 107 -16.71 5.86 8.43
C GLY A 107 -15.95 6.26 9.70
N GLU A 108 -16.16 7.53 10.09
CA GLU A 108 -15.40 8.19 11.15
C GLU A 108 -15.68 7.60 12.54
N SER A 109 -16.92 7.21 12.82
CA SER A 109 -17.27 6.63 14.13
C SER A 109 -16.52 5.33 14.39
N SER A 110 -16.48 4.44 13.41
CA SER A 110 -15.74 3.18 13.50
C SER A 110 -14.25 3.41 13.63
N PHE A 111 -13.72 4.39 12.91
CA PHE A 111 -12.32 4.79 12.99
C PHE A 111 -11.95 5.23 14.41
N LYS A 112 -12.74 6.12 15.00
CA LYS A 112 -12.49 6.63 16.36
C LYS A 112 -12.60 5.54 17.42
N ALA A 113 -13.63 4.70 17.32
CA ALA A 113 -13.83 3.62 18.27
C ALA A 113 -12.67 2.61 18.23
N LEU A 114 -12.22 2.23 17.06
CA LEU A 114 -11.11 1.31 16.90
C LEU A 114 -9.81 1.94 17.40
N LYS A 115 -9.57 3.19 17.05
CA LYS A 115 -8.37 3.91 17.48
C LYS A 115 -8.23 3.94 18.99
N GLU A 116 -9.31 4.24 19.69
CA GLU A 116 -9.34 4.22 21.16
C GLU A 116 -9.11 2.81 21.72
N SER A 117 -9.74 1.82 21.09
CA SER A 117 -9.65 0.42 21.52
C SER A 117 -8.23 -0.12 21.46
N ILE A 118 -7.44 0.29 20.50
CA ILE A 118 -6.05 -0.15 20.35
C ILE A 118 -5.03 0.82 20.96
N LEU A 119 -5.49 1.87 21.61
CA LEU A 119 -4.65 2.89 22.26
C LEU A 119 -3.74 3.62 21.28
N ALA A 120 -4.21 3.85 20.08
CA ALA A 120 -3.44 4.55 19.06
C ALA A 120 -3.69 6.06 19.07
#